data_9484d8f253885a2d8dfbe0a510e864bf
#
_entry.id   9484d8f253885a2d8dfbe0a510e864bf
#
_cell.length_a   1.000
_cell.length_b   1.000
_cell.length_c   1.000
_cell.angle_alpha   90.00
_cell.angle_beta   90.00
_cell.angle_gamma   90.00
#
_symmetry.space_group_name_H-M   'P 1'
#
loop_
_entity.id
_entity.type
_entity.pdbx_description
1 polymer ?
#
loop_
_entity_poly.entity_id
_entity_poly.type
_entity_poly.pdbx_seq_one_letter_code
_entity_poly.pdbx_strand_id
1 'polypeptide(L)'
;MKKIAQRLTDLVGNTPLLELNNYGKNKNLKARVIVKLEYFNPAGSVKDRVALAMIEDAETKGLLKPGATVIEPTSGNTGIGLAFVAASKGYKLILTMPDTMSTERRNLLKALGAELVLTPGTDGMKGIVRAEELQVSTPGSLILQQFNNRANPAVHERTTGQEIWQDTDGKVDIFVAGVGTGGTVSGVGAALKKHNSRIQVVAVEPEDSPVLSGGKPGPHKIQGIGAGFVPKNYNSTVVDGILQVSNDDAIRTGRELAKYEGLLVGISSGAAVSAATRLAQLPENEGKNIVVLLPDTGERYLSTLLYAFEEYPL
;
A
#
# COMPACT_ATOMS: atom_id res chain seq x y z
N MET A 1 -18.50 -19.63 -7.88
CA MET A 1 -17.10 -19.25 -8.18
C MET A 1 -16.42 -20.33 -9.00
N LYS A 2 -15.66 -20.00 -10.04
CA LYS A 2 -14.81 -20.98 -10.73
C LYS A 2 -13.73 -21.44 -9.73
N LYS A 3 -13.61 -22.76 -9.55
CA LYS A 3 -12.61 -23.34 -8.62
C LYS A 3 -11.16 -23.21 -9.11
N ILE A 4 -10.97 -22.95 -10.42
CA ILE A 4 -9.66 -22.82 -11.05
C ILE A 4 -9.58 -21.44 -11.72
N ALA A 5 -8.64 -20.60 -11.24
CA ALA A 5 -8.32 -19.33 -11.87
C ALA A 5 -7.62 -19.58 -13.22
N GLN A 6 -7.88 -18.75 -14.21
CA GLN A 6 -7.26 -18.88 -15.53
C GLN A 6 -5.99 -18.05 -15.64
N ARG A 7 -5.88 -17.02 -14.83
CA ARG A 7 -4.71 -16.12 -14.74
C ARG A 7 -4.43 -15.80 -13.29
N LEU A 8 -3.19 -15.49 -12.96
CA LEU A 8 -2.82 -15.07 -11.61
C LEU A 8 -3.54 -13.77 -11.21
N THR A 9 -3.83 -12.90 -12.18
CA THR A 9 -4.60 -11.66 -11.97
C THR A 9 -6.05 -11.89 -11.51
N ASP A 10 -6.64 -13.06 -11.76
CA ASP A 10 -7.98 -13.42 -11.30
C ASP A 10 -8.06 -13.64 -9.78
N LEU A 11 -6.91 -13.74 -9.13
CA LEU A 11 -6.78 -13.93 -7.68
C LEU A 11 -6.52 -12.62 -6.92
N VAL A 12 -6.47 -11.49 -7.61
CA VAL A 12 -6.28 -10.18 -6.97
C VAL A 12 -7.54 -9.78 -6.23
N GLY A 13 -7.37 -9.34 -4.98
CA GLY A 13 -8.49 -8.92 -4.13
C GLY A 13 -9.09 -10.06 -3.30
N ASN A 14 -10.29 -9.83 -2.77
CA ASN A 14 -10.97 -10.72 -1.82
C ASN A 14 -10.04 -11.16 -0.67
N THR A 15 -9.25 -10.24 -0.17
CA THR A 15 -8.32 -10.48 0.93
C THR A 15 -9.07 -10.59 2.25
N PRO A 16 -8.59 -11.42 3.21
CA PRO A 16 -9.32 -11.64 4.46
C PRO A 16 -9.22 -10.46 5.43
N LEU A 17 -10.18 -10.42 6.35
CA LEU A 17 -10.13 -9.65 7.58
C LEU A 17 -9.72 -10.56 8.75
N LEU A 18 -8.95 -10.01 9.69
CA LEU A 18 -8.55 -10.68 10.93
C LEU A 18 -8.74 -9.73 12.12
N GLU A 19 -9.37 -10.20 13.19
CA GLU A 19 -9.43 -9.46 14.46
C GLU A 19 -8.15 -9.71 15.27
N LEU A 20 -7.54 -8.63 15.77
CA LEU A 20 -6.30 -8.69 16.58
C LEU A 20 -6.64 -8.99 18.06
N ASN A 21 -6.95 -10.25 18.36
CA ASN A 21 -7.41 -10.65 19.69
C ASN A 21 -6.31 -10.66 20.75
N ASN A 22 -5.15 -11.25 20.44
CA ASN A 22 -4.05 -11.33 21.38
C ASN A 22 -3.37 -9.98 21.56
N TYR A 23 -3.16 -9.27 20.47
CA TYR A 23 -2.63 -7.90 20.49
C TYR A 23 -3.56 -6.98 21.28
N GLY A 24 -4.87 -7.03 21.02
CA GLY A 24 -5.87 -6.23 21.70
C GLY A 24 -5.88 -6.45 23.22
N LYS A 25 -5.79 -7.71 23.67
CA LYS A 25 -5.67 -8.05 25.12
C LYS A 25 -4.37 -7.51 25.71
N ASN A 26 -3.23 -7.67 25.03
CA ASN A 26 -1.93 -7.16 25.51
C ASN A 26 -1.89 -5.63 25.63
N LYS A 27 -2.62 -4.93 24.77
CA LYS A 27 -2.68 -3.45 24.74
C LYS A 27 -3.87 -2.86 25.54
N ASN A 28 -4.71 -3.68 26.15
CA ASN A 28 -5.91 -3.28 26.88
C ASN A 28 -6.81 -2.39 26.00
N LEU A 29 -7.05 -2.80 24.76
CA LEU A 29 -7.87 -2.03 23.83
C LEU A 29 -9.33 -2.05 24.23
N LYS A 30 -10.02 -0.91 24.12
CA LYS A 30 -11.44 -0.74 24.39
C LYS A 30 -12.29 -0.96 23.14
N ALA A 31 -11.72 -0.68 21.96
CA ALA A 31 -12.33 -0.96 20.67
C ALA A 31 -11.77 -2.24 20.06
N ARG A 32 -12.52 -2.87 19.16
CA ARG A 32 -12.06 -4.01 18.35
C ARG A 32 -11.21 -3.49 17.19
N VAL A 33 -10.02 -4.03 17.04
CA VAL A 33 -9.14 -3.73 15.89
C VAL A 33 -9.17 -4.91 14.92
N ILE A 34 -9.61 -4.66 13.71
CA ILE A 34 -9.77 -5.64 12.63
C ILE A 34 -8.86 -5.22 11.48
N VAL A 35 -8.02 -6.13 11.00
CA VAL A 35 -7.03 -5.81 9.96
C VAL A 35 -7.37 -6.43 8.63
N LYS A 36 -7.31 -5.65 7.55
CA LYS A 36 -7.45 -6.10 6.15
C LYS A 36 -6.08 -6.52 5.64
N LEU A 37 -5.89 -7.80 5.37
CA LEU A 37 -4.60 -8.42 5.08
C LEU A 37 -4.29 -8.41 3.58
N GLU A 38 -3.75 -7.31 3.08
CA GLU A 38 -3.46 -7.14 1.65
C GLU A 38 -2.26 -7.96 1.14
N TYR A 39 -1.47 -8.56 2.04
CA TYR A 39 -0.42 -9.49 1.61
C TYR A 39 -0.95 -10.83 1.07
N PHE A 40 -2.24 -11.11 1.21
CA PHE A 40 -2.89 -12.26 0.56
C PHE A 40 -3.13 -12.05 -0.94
N ASN A 41 -2.89 -10.86 -1.47
CA ASN A 41 -2.82 -10.68 -2.93
C ASN A 41 -1.68 -11.51 -3.53
N PRO A 42 -1.77 -11.92 -4.82
CA PRO A 42 -0.83 -12.84 -5.47
C PRO A 42 0.65 -12.44 -5.40
N ALA A 43 0.95 -11.16 -5.52
CA ALA A 43 2.32 -10.65 -5.39
C ALA A 43 2.58 -10.02 -4.00
N GLY A 44 1.72 -10.29 -3.02
CA GLY A 44 1.95 -10.02 -1.59
C GLY A 44 1.74 -8.57 -1.17
N SER A 45 0.97 -7.76 -1.88
CA SER A 45 0.66 -6.40 -1.44
C SER A 45 -0.63 -5.81 -2.03
N VAL A 46 -1.09 -4.72 -1.38
CA VAL A 46 -2.19 -3.87 -1.86
C VAL A 46 -1.96 -3.31 -3.28
N LYS A 47 -0.71 -3.22 -3.72
CA LYS A 47 -0.36 -2.66 -5.03
C LYS A 47 -0.71 -3.59 -6.18
N ASP A 48 -0.99 -4.84 -5.93
CA ASP A 48 -1.49 -5.78 -6.94
C ASP A 48 -2.81 -5.28 -7.53
N ARG A 49 -3.70 -4.76 -6.67
CA ARG A 49 -4.95 -4.12 -7.09
C ARG A 49 -4.72 -2.89 -7.95
N VAL A 50 -3.79 -2.04 -7.51
CA VAL A 50 -3.48 -0.78 -8.19
C VAL A 50 -2.83 -1.04 -9.55
N ALA A 51 -1.86 -1.96 -9.62
CA ALA A 51 -1.17 -2.33 -10.85
C ALA A 51 -2.14 -2.90 -11.88
N LEU A 52 -2.98 -3.85 -11.47
CA LEU A 52 -4.00 -4.43 -12.35
C LEU A 52 -4.97 -3.37 -12.86
N ALA A 53 -5.50 -2.54 -11.98
CA ALA A 53 -6.48 -1.52 -12.34
C ALA A 53 -5.91 -0.45 -13.28
N MET A 54 -4.67 -0.01 -13.08
CA MET A 54 -4.04 0.98 -13.97
C MET A 54 -3.80 0.41 -15.37
N ILE A 55 -3.39 -0.86 -15.47
CA ILE A 55 -3.20 -1.53 -16.77
C ILE A 55 -4.55 -1.72 -17.46
N GLU A 56 -5.57 -2.22 -16.77
CA GLU A 56 -6.91 -2.45 -17.35
C GLU A 56 -7.60 -1.15 -17.76
N ASP A 57 -7.43 -0.08 -17.00
CA ASP A 57 -7.93 1.25 -17.37
C ASP A 57 -7.25 1.77 -18.65
N ALA A 58 -5.93 1.57 -18.77
CA ALA A 58 -5.18 1.95 -19.97
C ALA A 58 -5.57 1.11 -21.20
N GLU A 59 -5.82 -0.19 -21.02
CA GLU A 59 -6.35 -1.09 -22.07
C GLU A 59 -7.74 -0.60 -22.54
N THR A 60 -8.63 -0.34 -21.59
CA THR A 60 -10.02 0.11 -21.87
C THR A 60 -10.05 1.43 -22.62
N LYS A 61 -9.12 2.33 -22.30
CA LYS A 61 -8.97 3.62 -22.99
C LYS A 61 -8.21 3.54 -24.32
N GLY A 62 -7.74 2.35 -24.72
CA GLY A 62 -6.94 2.17 -25.93
C GLY A 62 -5.54 2.79 -25.88
N LEU A 63 -5.08 3.17 -24.67
CA LEU A 63 -3.75 3.75 -24.46
C LEU A 63 -2.65 2.69 -24.41
N LEU A 64 -2.99 1.46 -24.05
CA LEU A 64 -2.06 0.34 -23.95
C LEU A 64 -2.51 -0.79 -24.89
N LYS A 65 -1.71 -1.05 -25.93
CA LYS A 65 -1.98 -2.12 -26.90
C LYS A 65 -1.33 -3.44 -26.46
N PRO A 66 -1.85 -4.60 -26.89
CA PRO A 66 -1.21 -5.89 -26.58
C PRO A 66 0.29 -5.90 -26.95
N GLY A 67 1.13 -6.38 -26.02
CA GLY A 67 2.58 -6.43 -26.19
C GLY A 67 3.33 -5.11 -26.05
N ALA A 68 2.64 -4.01 -25.74
CA ALA A 68 3.25 -2.70 -25.50
C ALA A 68 4.16 -2.69 -24.26
N THR A 69 4.94 -1.64 -24.13
CA THR A 69 5.84 -1.43 -23.00
C THR A 69 5.20 -0.50 -21.96
N VAL A 70 5.13 -0.97 -20.72
CA VAL A 70 4.79 -0.17 -19.55
C VAL A 70 6.08 0.33 -18.91
N ILE A 71 6.11 1.60 -18.53
CA ILE A 71 7.24 2.22 -17.83
C ILE A 71 6.70 2.80 -16.53
N GLU A 72 7.43 2.63 -15.40
CA GLU A 72 7.04 3.28 -14.15
C GLU A 72 8.27 3.59 -13.30
N PRO A 73 8.37 4.82 -12.76
CA PRO A 73 9.42 5.17 -11.81
C PRO A 73 9.02 4.66 -10.42
N THR A 74 9.49 3.48 -10.06
CA THR A 74 9.19 2.88 -8.75
C THR A 74 10.16 1.76 -8.39
N SER A 75 10.51 1.68 -7.13
CA SER A 75 11.30 0.59 -6.54
C SER A 75 10.51 -0.23 -5.52
N GLY A 76 9.25 0.17 -5.27
CA GLY A 76 8.43 -0.42 -4.22
C GLY A 76 7.46 -1.50 -4.71
N ASN A 77 6.45 -1.73 -3.91
CA ASN A 77 5.41 -2.74 -4.17
C ASN A 77 4.66 -2.53 -5.49
N THR A 78 4.54 -1.27 -5.94
CA THR A 78 3.95 -0.97 -7.26
C THR A 78 4.74 -1.62 -8.39
N GLY A 79 6.08 -1.58 -8.34
CA GLY A 79 6.92 -2.25 -9.33
C GLY A 79 6.72 -3.76 -9.34
N ILE A 80 6.57 -4.39 -8.16
CA ILE A 80 6.30 -5.83 -8.04
C ILE A 80 4.91 -6.16 -8.60
N GLY A 81 3.89 -5.38 -8.23
CA GLY A 81 2.54 -5.54 -8.77
C GLY A 81 2.48 -5.39 -10.29
N LEU A 82 3.16 -4.36 -10.84
CA LEU A 82 3.25 -4.18 -12.29
C LEU A 82 4.00 -5.32 -12.96
N ALA A 83 5.07 -5.83 -12.35
CA ALA A 83 5.86 -6.91 -12.93
C ALA A 83 5.03 -8.21 -13.04
N PHE A 84 4.31 -8.59 -12.01
CA PHE A 84 3.46 -9.79 -12.10
C PHE A 84 2.29 -9.61 -13.07
N VAL A 85 1.65 -8.43 -13.10
CA VAL A 85 0.54 -8.17 -14.03
C VAL A 85 1.04 -8.13 -15.48
N ALA A 86 2.18 -7.47 -15.73
CA ALA A 86 2.79 -7.42 -17.06
C ALA A 86 3.16 -8.82 -17.57
N ALA A 87 3.77 -9.65 -16.72
CA ALA A 87 4.07 -11.05 -17.05
C ALA A 87 2.80 -11.85 -17.37
N SER A 88 1.75 -11.68 -16.55
CA SER A 88 0.46 -12.39 -16.73
C SER A 88 -0.30 -11.97 -17.98
N LYS A 89 -0.17 -10.71 -18.41
CA LYS A 89 -0.91 -10.13 -19.55
C LYS A 89 -0.07 -10.00 -20.83
N GLY A 90 1.23 -10.32 -20.79
CA GLY A 90 2.13 -10.30 -21.96
C GLY A 90 2.64 -8.90 -22.32
N TYR A 91 2.77 -7.99 -21.35
CA TYR A 91 3.38 -6.67 -21.53
C TYR A 91 4.88 -6.71 -21.22
N LYS A 92 5.63 -5.82 -21.86
CA LYS A 92 7.00 -5.50 -21.44
C LYS A 92 6.92 -4.48 -20.29
N LEU A 93 7.84 -4.59 -19.34
CA LEU A 93 7.90 -3.66 -18.21
C LEU A 93 9.31 -3.11 -18.03
N ILE A 94 9.45 -1.80 -17.99
CA ILE A 94 10.68 -1.10 -17.62
C ILE A 94 10.42 -0.34 -16.32
N LEU A 95 11.27 -0.57 -15.32
CA LEU A 95 11.21 0.15 -14.04
C LEU A 95 12.46 0.99 -13.86
N THR A 96 12.29 2.28 -13.59
CA THR A 96 13.39 3.16 -13.21
C THR A 96 13.45 3.26 -11.69
N MET A 97 14.64 3.10 -11.12
CA MET A 97 14.83 3.10 -9.68
C MET A 97 16.26 3.46 -9.27
N PRO A 98 16.47 3.96 -8.02
CA PRO A 98 17.80 4.21 -7.50
C PRO A 98 18.68 2.96 -7.46
N ASP A 99 19.98 3.14 -7.73
CA ASP A 99 21.00 2.08 -7.63
C ASP A 99 21.30 1.63 -6.19
N THR A 100 20.74 2.33 -5.21
CA THR A 100 20.78 1.99 -3.78
C THR A 100 19.74 0.94 -3.37
N MET A 101 18.85 0.53 -4.29
CA MET A 101 17.88 -0.53 -4.00
C MET A 101 18.56 -1.87 -3.75
N SER A 102 18.03 -2.63 -2.77
CA SER A 102 18.60 -3.91 -2.37
C SER A 102 18.65 -4.92 -3.52
N THR A 103 19.65 -5.81 -3.48
CA THR A 103 19.84 -6.84 -4.48
C THR A 103 18.64 -7.79 -4.56
N GLU A 104 18.04 -8.13 -3.41
CA GLU A 104 16.87 -8.99 -3.31
C GLU A 104 15.69 -8.39 -4.09
N ARG A 105 15.46 -7.09 -3.94
CA ARG A 105 14.39 -6.39 -4.68
C ARG A 105 14.64 -6.37 -6.17
N ARG A 106 15.87 -6.10 -6.60
CA ARG A 106 16.23 -6.14 -8.02
C ARG A 106 16.07 -7.55 -8.60
N ASN A 107 16.51 -8.57 -7.87
CA ASN A 107 16.37 -9.97 -8.30
C ASN A 107 14.90 -10.38 -8.40
N LEU A 108 14.05 -9.99 -7.44
CA LEU A 108 12.63 -10.27 -7.50
C LEU A 108 11.97 -9.68 -8.75
N LEU A 109 12.25 -8.41 -9.06
CA LEU A 109 11.71 -7.74 -10.25
C LEU A 109 12.22 -8.36 -11.55
N LYS A 110 13.51 -8.71 -11.61
CA LYS A 110 14.10 -9.42 -12.78
C LYS A 110 13.52 -10.82 -12.95
N ALA A 111 13.30 -11.55 -11.86
CA ALA A 111 12.68 -12.87 -11.91
C ALA A 111 11.25 -12.82 -12.49
N LEU A 112 10.54 -11.72 -12.28
CA LEU A 112 9.22 -11.45 -12.87
C LEU A 112 9.30 -10.89 -14.31
N GLY A 113 10.51 -10.77 -14.89
CA GLY A 113 10.72 -10.35 -16.28
C GLY A 113 10.82 -8.83 -16.50
N ALA A 114 10.91 -8.02 -15.44
CA ALA A 114 11.06 -6.58 -15.59
C ALA A 114 12.49 -6.20 -16.04
N GLU A 115 12.59 -5.23 -16.93
CA GLU A 115 13.82 -4.52 -17.23
C GLU A 115 14.04 -3.42 -16.18
N LEU A 116 15.25 -3.35 -15.60
CA LEU A 116 15.58 -2.37 -14.58
C LEU A 116 16.57 -1.35 -15.14
N VAL A 117 16.20 -0.08 -15.06
CA VAL A 117 17.06 1.05 -15.37
C VAL A 117 17.42 1.77 -14.07
N LEU A 118 18.67 1.62 -13.65
CA LEU A 118 19.15 2.19 -12.39
C LEU A 118 19.56 3.64 -12.59
N THR A 119 19.19 4.49 -11.62
CA THR A 119 19.60 5.90 -11.56
C THR A 119 20.54 6.14 -10.38
N PRO A 120 21.54 7.01 -10.51
CA PRO A 120 22.51 7.24 -9.45
C PRO A 120 21.90 7.88 -8.19
N GLY A 121 22.26 7.35 -7.02
CA GLY A 121 21.91 7.90 -5.70
C GLY A 121 20.47 7.62 -5.28
N THR A 122 20.02 8.35 -4.26
CA THR A 122 18.70 8.18 -3.62
C THR A 122 17.62 9.12 -4.15
N ASP A 123 17.94 10.00 -5.08
CA ASP A 123 17.03 11.01 -5.62
C ASP A 123 15.96 10.37 -6.51
N GLY A 124 14.75 10.29 -5.99
CA GLY A 124 13.59 9.73 -6.70
C GLY A 124 13.21 10.54 -7.96
N MET A 125 13.52 11.84 -8.01
CA MET A 125 13.26 12.68 -9.19
C MET A 125 14.04 12.22 -10.40
N LYS A 126 15.28 11.73 -10.23
CA LYS A 126 16.07 11.16 -11.33
C LYS A 126 15.38 9.97 -11.97
N GLY A 127 14.71 9.14 -11.17
CA GLY A 127 13.91 8.02 -11.67
C GLY A 127 12.75 8.48 -12.54
N ILE A 128 12.06 9.57 -12.16
CA ILE A 128 10.95 10.14 -12.92
C ILE A 128 11.44 10.68 -14.27
N VAL A 129 12.48 11.54 -14.26
CA VAL A 129 13.08 12.10 -15.48
C VAL A 129 13.53 10.97 -16.42
N ARG A 130 14.18 9.93 -15.88
CA ARG A 130 14.64 8.81 -16.69
C ARG A 130 13.50 8.01 -17.30
N ALA A 131 12.38 7.85 -16.59
CA ALA A 131 11.19 7.21 -17.13
C ALA A 131 10.58 8.01 -18.30
N GLU A 132 10.54 9.33 -18.18
CA GLU A 132 10.06 10.22 -19.24
C GLU A 132 10.96 10.17 -20.50
N GLU A 133 12.29 10.17 -20.34
CA GLU A 133 13.24 9.99 -21.45
C GLU A 133 13.02 8.65 -22.16
N LEU A 134 12.84 7.57 -21.40
CA LEU A 134 12.58 6.23 -21.94
C LEU A 134 11.25 6.20 -22.68
N GLN A 135 10.22 6.87 -22.19
CA GLN A 135 8.94 6.94 -22.89
C GLN A 135 9.07 7.61 -24.24
N VAL A 136 9.81 8.72 -24.34
CA VAL A 136 10.06 9.43 -25.60
C VAL A 136 10.80 8.51 -26.59
N SER A 137 11.77 7.73 -26.10
CA SER A 137 12.61 6.84 -26.96
C SER A 137 11.96 5.48 -27.24
N THR A 138 10.82 5.15 -26.62
CA THR A 138 10.13 3.86 -26.76
C THR A 138 8.72 4.07 -27.33
N PRO A 139 8.54 4.09 -28.66
CA PRO A 139 7.24 4.33 -29.26
C PRO A 139 6.16 3.36 -28.78
N GLY A 140 4.97 3.87 -28.43
CA GLY A 140 3.85 3.08 -27.94
C GLY A 140 3.98 2.62 -26.48
N SER A 141 4.98 3.10 -25.74
CA SER A 141 5.08 2.89 -24.29
C SER A 141 4.20 3.84 -23.51
N LEU A 142 3.86 3.46 -22.29
CA LEU A 142 3.01 4.23 -21.38
C LEU A 142 3.58 4.27 -19.97
N ILE A 143 3.66 5.47 -19.37
CA ILE A 143 3.90 5.66 -17.93
C ILE A 143 2.55 5.72 -17.24
N LEU A 144 2.30 4.86 -16.23
CA LEU A 144 1.00 4.74 -15.58
C LEU A 144 0.75 5.80 -14.51
N GLN A 145 1.81 6.37 -13.92
CA GLN A 145 1.75 7.50 -12.97
C GLN A 145 0.91 7.21 -11.71
N GLN A 146 1.32 6.25 -10.88
CA GLN A 146 0.58 5.77 -9.72
C GLN A 146 0.04 6.87 -8.77
N PHE A 147 0.72 8.01 -8.65
CA PHE A 147 0.32 9.13 -7.79
C PHE A 147 -0.80 10.01 -8.37
N ASN A 148 -1.00 9.94 -9.67
CA ASN A 148 -1.95 10.78 -10.42
C ASN A 148 -3.08 9.99 -11.08
N ASN A 149 -2.90 8.69 -11.27
CA ASN A 149 -3.82 7.83 -12.01
C ASN A 149 -5.09 7.55 -11.20
N ARG A 150 -6.24 7.97 -11.72
CA ARG A 150 -7.54 7.83 -11.05
C ARG A 150 -8.02 6.38 -10.93
N ALA A 151 -7.49 5.45 -11.72
CA ALA A 151 -7.76 4.02 -11.56
C ALA A 151 -7.31 3.49 -10.19
N ASN A 152 -6.30 4.14 -9.57
CA ASN A 152 -5.80 3.79 -8.24
C ASN A 152 -6.88 3.97 -7.14
N PRO A 153 -7.39 5.16 -6.82
CA PRO A 153 -8.47 5.26 -5.84
C PRO A 153 -9.75 4.54 -6.29
N ALA A 154 -10.06 4.51 -7.58
CA ALA A 154 -11.26 3.86 -8.10
C ALA A 154 -11.28 2.35 -7.84
N VAL A 155 -10.16 1.63 -7.93
CA VAL A 155 -10.12 0.19 -7.61
C VAL A 155 -10.42 -0.06 -6.14
N HIS A 156 -9.93 0.79 -5.25
CA HIS A 156 -10.20 0.67 -3.82
C HIS A 156 -11.66 0.97 -3.47
N GLU A 157 -12.27 1.91 -4.18
CA GLU A 157 -13.70 2.23 -4.00
C GLU A 157 -14.60 1.07 -4.44
N ARG A 158 -14.32 0.48 -5.62
CA ARG A 158 -15.16 -0.60 -6.17
C ARG A 158 -14.85 -2.00 -5.61
N THR A 159 -13.69 -2.23 -4.98
CA THR A 159 -13.28 -3.55 -4.46
C THR A 159 -12.97 -3.51 -2.97
N THR A 160 -11.84 -2.99 -2.56
CA THR A 160 -11.35 -3.02 -1.17
C THR A 160 -12.39 -2.48 -0.17
N GLY A 161 -13.01 -1.35 -0.47
CA GLY A 161 -14.04 -0.74 0.38
C GLY A 161 -15.31 -1.59 0.44
N GLN A 162 -15.72 -2.20 -0.68
CA GLN A 162 -16.88 -3.10 -0.72
C GLN A 162 -16.61 -4.39 0.05
N GLU A 163 -15.43 -4.97 -0.11
CA GLU A 163 -15.00 -6.16 0.65
C GLU A 163 -15.04 -5.88 2.15
N ILE A 164 -14.47 -4.76 2.61
CA ILE A 164 -14.51 -4.37 4.03
C ILE A 164 -15.95 -4.25 4.52
N TRP A 165 -16.82 -3.57 3.76
CA TRP A 165 -18.23 -3.40 4.12
C TRP A 165 -18.96 -4.74 4.25
N GLN A 166 -18.79 -5.62 3.26
CA GLN A 166 -19.44 -6.94 3.22
C GLN A 166 -18.91 -7.85 4.33
N ASP A 167 -17.60 -7.96 4.48
CA ASP A 167 -16.96 -8.88 5.44
C ASP A 167 -17.16 -8.46 6.91
N THR A 168 -17.57 -7.22 7.16
CA THR A 168 -17.92 -6.71 8.50
C THR A 168 -19.44 -6.66 8.75
N ASP A 169 -20.27 -7.14 7.82
CA ASP A 169 -21.74 -6.95 7.85
C ASP A 169 -22.12 -5.47 8.03
N GLY A 170 -21.35 -4.56 7.45
CA GLY A 170 -21.54 -3.11 7.57
C GLY A 170 -21.18 -2.51 8.94
N LYS A 171 -20.55 -3.28 9.81
CA LYS A 171 -20.17 -2.83 11.16
C LYS A 171 -18.78 -2.25 11.19
N VAL A 172 -18.61 -1.08 10.58
CA VAL A 172 -17.37 -0.28 10.57
C VAL A 172 -17.67 1.08 11.20
N ASP A 173 -16.92 1.46 12.21
CA ASP A 173 -17.02 2.78 12.83
C ASP A 173 -15.86 3.69 12.42
N ILE A 174 -14.65 3.14 12.33
CA ILE A 174 -13.44 3.85 11.96
C ILE A 174 -12.65 3.03 10.95
N PHE A 175 -12.16 3.68 9.88
CA PHE A 175 -11.23 3.09 8.93
C PHE A 175 -9.88 3.81 9.00
N VAL A 176 -8.78 3.06 9.09
CA VAL A 176 -7.42 3.59 9.23
C VAL A 176 -6.54 3.07 8.10
N ALA A 177 -5.83 3.94 7.42
CA ALA A 177 -4.87 3.55 6.38
C ALA A 177 -3.70 4.52 6.26
N GLY A 178 -2.49 3.99 6.03
CA GLY A 178 -1.30 4.76 5.70
C GLY A 178 -1.39 5.39 4.31
N VAL A 179 -0.84 6.60 4.15
CA VAL A 179 -0.90 7.36 2.91
C VAL A 179 0.45 7.35 2.18
N GLY A 180 0.53 6.53 1.14
CA GLY A 180 1.60 6.58 0.12
C GLY A 180 1.12 7.36 -1.10
N THR A 181 0.38 6.71 -2.00
CA THR A 181 -0.22 7.36 -3.18
C THR A 181 -1.56 8.04 -2.90
N GLY A 182 -2.13 7.84 -1.72
CA GLY A 182 -3.45 8.35 -1.35
C GLY A 182 -4.64 7.51 -1.86
N GLY A 183 -4.40 6.54 -2.75
CA GLY A 183 -5.47 5.77 -3.38
C GLY A 183 -6.31 4.95 -2.40
N THR A 184 -5.68 4.26 -1.47
CA THR A 184 -6.35 3.38 -0.50
C THR A 184 -7.30 4.17 0.41
N VAL A 185 -6.77 5.17 1.13
CA VAL A 185 -7.58 5.94 2.10
C VAL A 185 -8.72 6.68 1.41
N SER A 186 -8.47 7.20 0.20
CA SER A 186 -9.46 7.94 -0.59
C SER A 186 -10.54 7.02 -1.16
N GLY A 187 -10.15 5.92 -1.80
CA GLY A 187 -11.10 4.99 -2.43
C GLY A 187 -11.93 4.22 -1.41
N VAL A 188 -11.29 3.65 -0.38
CA VAL A 188 -12.02 2.96 0.70
C VAL A 188 -12.89 3.94 1.48
N GLY A 189 -12.36 5.12 1.82
CA GLY A 189 -13.12 6.17 2.50
C GLY A 189 -14.36 6.57 1.74
N ALA A 190 -14.24 6.80 0.43
CA ALA A 190 -15.37 7.11 -0.43
C ALA A 190 -16.43 5.99 -0.45
N ALA A 191 -15.99 4.73 -0.57
CA ALA A 191 -16.89 3.58 -0.55
C ALA A 191 -17.64 3.45 0.77
N LEU A 192 -16.92 3.49 1.90
CA LEU A 192 -17.53 3.34 3.21
C LEU A 192 -18.47 4.48 3.55
N LYS A 193 -18.12 5.73 3.23
CA LYS A 193 -18.98 6.90 3.47
C LYS A 193 -20.24 6.92 2.60
N LYS A 194 -20.24 6.27 1.43
CA LYS A 194 -21.46 6.06 0.63
C LYS A 194 -22.45 5.12 1.32
N HIS A 195 -21.95 4.13 2.05
CA HIS A 195 -22.80 3.23 2.84
C HIS A 195 -23.26 3.88 4.16
N ASN A 196 -22.33 4.53 4.87
CA ASN A 196 -22.61 5.23 6.11
C ASN A 196 -21.69 6.45 6.27
N SER A 197 -22.24 7.63 6.10
CA SER A 197 -21.51 8.90 6.20
C SER A 197 -20.89 9.20 7.57
N ARG A 198 -21.31 8.48 8.62
CA ARG A 198 -20.78 8.64 9.99
C ARG A 198 -19.47 7.88 10.23
N ILE A 199 -19.07 7.00 9.31
CA ILE A 199 -17.79 6.28 9.41
C ILE A 199 -16.66 7.29 9.39
N GLN A 200 -15.78 7.23 10.38
CA GLN A 200 -14.59 8.05 10.44
C GLN A 200 -13.47 7.43 9.60
N VAL A 201 -12.85 8.24 8.76
CA VAL A 201 -11.70 7.84 7.91
C VAL A 201 -10.47 8.56 8.40
N VAL A 202 -9.48 7.80 8.85
CA VAL A 202 -8.25 8.33 9.44
C VAL A 202 -7.05 7.97 8.56
N ALA A 203 -6.36 9.00 8.09
CA ALA A 203 -5.12 8.88 7.35
C ALA A 203 -3.92 8.78 8.31
N VAL A 204 -2.91 8.00 7.94
CA VAL A 204 -1.67 7.88 8.71
C VAL A 204 -0.49 8.37 7.87
N GLU A 205 0.32 9.24 8.46
CA GLU A 205 1.56 9.74 7.87
C GLU A 205 2.74 9.62 8.85
N PRO A 206 4.01 9.63 8.37
CA PRO A 206 5.16 9.66 9.26
C PRO A 206 5.25 11.00 10.02
N GLU A 207 5.57 10.94 11.30
CA GLU A 207 5.82 12.13 12.14
C GLU A 207 6.95 13.01 11.59
N ASP A 208 8.01 12.37 11.05
CA ASP A 208 9.16 13.06 10.46
C ASP A 208 8.88 13.69 9.09
N SER A 209 7.73 13.39 8.47
CA SER A 209 7.33 13.92 7.15
C SER A 209 5.82 14.21 7.10
N PRO A 210 5.31 15.12 7.96
CA PRO A 210 3.87 15.32 8.18
C PRO A 210 3.25 16.27 7.16
N VAL A 211 3.43 15.99 5.87
CA VAL A 211 2.99 16.89 4.77
C VAL A 211 1.48 16.99 4.64
N LEU A 212 0.73 15.95 4.99
CA LEU A 212 -0.74 15.98 4.96
C LEU A 212 -1.30 16.88 6.07
N SER A 213 -0.59 16.99 7.20
CA SER A 213 -0.90 17.89 8.31
C SER A 213 -0.35 19.31 8.11
N GLY A 214 0.20 19.63 6.93
CA GLY A 214 0.75 20.95 6.61
C GLY A 214 2.19 21.18 7.05
N GLY A 215 2.89 20.14 7.52
CA GLY A 215 4.31 20.20 7.87
C GLY A 215 5.23 20.07 6.65
N LYS A 216 6.54 20.07 6.91
CA LYS A 216 7.57 19.93 5.88
C LYS A 216 7.90 18.46 5.63
N PRO A 217 8.26 18.09 4.38
CA PRO A 217 8.78 16.75 4.11
C PRO A 217 10.12 16.54 4.82
N GLY A 218 10.36 15.33 5.31
CA GLY A 218 11.59 14.93 5.97
C GLY A 218 11.92 13.45 5.75
N PRO A 219 13.15 13.02 6.01
CA PRO A 219 13.53 11.62 5.92
C PRO A 219 12.88 10.80 7.04
N HIS A 220 12.37 9.63 6.70
CA HIS A 220 11.76 8.69 7.65
C HIS A 220 12.04 7.25 7.24
N LYS A 221 11.78 6.30 8.15
CA LYS A 221 12.04 4.86 7.96
C LYS A 221 10.79 4.05 7.59
N ILE A 222 9.61 4.67 7.54
CA ILE A 222 8.33 3.98 7.28
C ILE A 222 8.14 3.83 5.77
N GLN A 223 8.73 2.79 5.17
CA GLN A 223 8.64 2.53 3.74
C GLN A 223 7.18 2.34 3.30
N GLY A 224 6.84 2.88 2.11
CA GLY A 224 5.53 2.71 1.48
C GLY A 224 4.52 3.81 1.73
N ILE A 225 4.77 4.69 2.72
CA ILE A 225 3.97 5.90 2.99
C ILE A 225 4.86 7.14 3.07
N GLY A 226 4.28 8.33 3.18
CA GLY A 226 5.05 9.56 3.36
C GLY A 226 5.87 9.94 2.13
N ALA A 227 5.22 10.16 0.98
CA ALA A 227 5.89 10.46 -0.30
C ALA A 227 6.63 11.82 -0.34
N GLY A 228 6.53 12.63 0.72
CA GLY A 228 7.14 13.97 0.78
C GLY A 228 6.33 15.07 0.07
N PHE A 229 5.18 14.74 -0.45
CA PHE A 229 4.21 15.66 -1.07
C PHE A 229 2.79 15.12 -0.91
N VAL A 230 1.79 15.99 -1.12
CA VAL A 230 0.37 15.57 -1.13
C VAL A 230 0.03 14.98 -2.48
N PRO A 231 -0.28 13.65 -2.58
CA PRO A 231 -0.58 13.00 -3.86
C PRO A 231 -1.88 13.52 -4.48
N LYS A 232 -1.97 13.58 -5.81
CA LYS A 232 -3.22 13.98 -6.50
C LYS A 232 -4.38 12.99 -6.30
N ASN A 233 -4.07 11.75 -5.93
CA ASN A 233 -5.08 10.74 -5.61
C ASN A 233 -5.60 10.86 -4.16
N TYR A 234 -4.97 11.67 -3.32
CA TYR A 234 -5.45 11.93 -1.98
C TYR A 234 -6.68 12.84 -2.02
N ASN A 235 -7.78 12.35 -1.46
CA ASN A 235 -9.03 13.11 -1.37
C ASN A 235 -9.28 13.51 0.11
N SER A 236 -8.95 14.73 0.45
CA SER A 236 -9.14 15.27 1.81
C SER A 236 -10.61 15.37 2.23
N THR A 237 -11.56 15.37 1.29
CA THR A 237 -12.99 15.50 1.62
C THR A 237 -13.59 14.25 2.25
N VAL A 238 -12.94 13.09 2.09
CA VAL A 238 -13.39 11.83 2.70
C VAL A 238 -12.60 11.46 3.95
N VAL A 239 -11.55 12.23 4.29
CA VAL A 239 -10.69 11.99 5.44
C VAL A 239 -11.10 12.91 6.59
N ASP A 240 -11.43 12.32 7.75
CA ASP A 240 -11.90 13.05 8.93
C ASP A 240 -10.76 13.41 9.90
N GLY A 241 -9.65 12.69 9.83
CA GLY A 241 -8.49 12.93 10.70
C GLY A 241 -7.19 12.41 10.11
N ILE A 242 -6.08 12.98 10.57
CA ILE A 242 -4.74 12.55 10.21
C ILE A 242 -3.98 12.26 11.50
N LEU A 243 -3.34 11.08 11.58
CA LEU A 243 -2.49 10.70 12.70
C LEU A 243 -1.05 10.54 12.22
N GLN A 244 -0.14 11.18 12.95
CA GLN A 244 1.29 11.06 12.77
C GLN A 244 1.81 9.89 13.61
N VAL A 245 2.73 9.10 13.04
CA VAL A 245 3.34 7.95 13.71
C VAL A 245 4.86 8.04 13.56
N SER A 246 5.56 7.86 14.67
CA SER A 246 7.03 7.84 14.70
C SER A 246 7.58 6.54 14.08
N ASN A 247 8.85 6.57 13.64
CA ASN A 247 9.54 5.38 13.16
C ASN A 247 9.57 4.27 14.22
N ASP A 248 9.83 4.64 15.47
CA ASP A 248 9.95 3.69 16.58
C ASP A 248 8.62 3.02 16.91
N ASP A 249 7.52 3.78 16.91
CA ASP A 249 6.18 3.22 17.12
C ASP A 249 5.79 2.26 16.00
N ALA A 250 6.11 2.60 14.74
CA ALA A 250 5.83 1.74 13.60
C ALA A 250 6.61 0.41 13.69
N ILE A 251 7.90 0.48 14.01
CA ILE A 251 8.78 -0.69 14.14
C ILE A 251 8.36 -1.56 15.34
N ARG A 252 8.16 -0.95 16.51
CA ARG A 252 7.72 -1.66 17.71
C ARG A 252 6.39 -2.38 17.46
N THR A 253 5.40 -1.69 16.91
CA THR A 253 4.09 -2.29 16.64
C THR A 253 4.17 -3.42 15.61
N GLY A 254 4.98 -3.28 14.54
CA GLY A 254 5.19 -4.36 13.58
C GLY A 254 5.78 -5.63 14.22
N ARG A 255 6.76 -5.48 15.12
CA ARG A 255 7.34 -6.61 15.90
C ARG A 255 6.32 -7.24 16.87
N GLU A 256 5.49 -6.41 17.51
CA GLU A 256 4.43 -6.89 18.41
C GLU A 256 3.35 -7.67 17.66
N LEU A 257 2.98 -7.26 16.44
CA LEU A 257 2.06 -8.02 15.59
C LEU A 257 2.62 -9.40 15.24
N ALA A 258 3.90 -9.49 14.90
CA ALA A 258 4.55 -10.77 14.67
C ALA A 258 4.57 -11.64 15.95
N LYS A 259 4.88 -11.04 17.10
CA LYS A 259 5.00 -11.74 18.38
C LYS A 259 3.65 -12.23 18.94
N TYR A 260 2.61 -11.41 18.86
CA TYR A 260 1.33 -11.69 19.53
C TYR A 260 0.31 -12.35 18.61
N GLU A 261 0.34 -12.05 17.32
CA GLU A 261 -0.66 -12.57 16.35
C GLU A 261 -0.03 -13.51 15.32
N GLY A 262 1.30 -13.63 15.25
CA GLY A 262 1.97 -14.36 14.17
C GLY A 262 1.91 -13.63 12.83
N LEU A 263 1.56 -12.36 12.81
CA LEU A 263 1.43 -11.54 11.60
C LEU A 263 2.77 -10.91 11.23
N LEU A 264 3.43 -11.47 10.21
CA LEU A 264 4.64 -10.89 9.65
C LEU A 264 4.27 -9.85 8.57
N VAL A 265 4.33 -8.56 8.91
CA VAL A 265 3.86 -7.45 8.07
C VAL A 265 4.92 -6.37 7.92
N GLY A 266 4.76 -5.49 6.92
CA GLY A 266 5.71 -4.40 6.67
C GLY A 266 5.62 -3.24 7.68
N ILE A 267 6.60 -2.32 7.61
CA ILE A 267 6.72 -1.19 8.56
C ILE A 267 5.48 -0.29 8.53
N SER A 268 4.92 -0.02 7.35
CA SER A 268 3.71 0.80 7.22
C SER A 268 2.46 0.15 7.82
N SER A 269 2.42 -1.19 7.89
CA SER A 269 1.38 -1.91 8.64
C SER A 269 1.51 -1.65 10.15
N GLY A 270 2.73 -1.69 10.67
CA GLY A 270 3.01 -1.32 12.06
C GLY A 270 2.58 0.12 12.36
N ALA A 271 2.85 1.06 11.46
CA ALA A 271 2.40 2.44 11.59
C ALA A 271 0.87 2.55 11.63
N ALA A 272 0.16 1.89 10.71
CA ALA A 272 -1.30 1.92 10.66
C ALA A 272 -1.93 1.34 11.93
N VAL A 273 -1.42 0.20 12.43
CA VAL A 273 -1.91 -0.42 13.68
C VAL A 273 -1.55 0.42 14.91
N SER A 274 -0.37 1.07 14.93
CA SER A 274 -0.01 2.01 16.01
C SER A 274 -1.02 3.15 16.12
N ALA A 275 -1.41 3.75 14.99
CA ALA A 275 -2.45 4.79 14.94
C ALA A 275 -3.81 4.25 15.42
N ALA A 276 -4.20 3.06 14.95
CA ALA A 276 -5.45 2.42 15.36
C ALA A 276 -5.46 2.06 16.86
N THR A 277 -4.31 1.68 17.41
CA THR A 277 -4.16 1.39 18.85
C THR A 277 -4.45 2.63 19.69
N ARG A 278 -3.93 3.79 19.30
CA ARG A 278 -4.23 5.06 19.98
C ARG A 278 -5.72 5.36 19.96
N LEU A 279 -6.39 5.16 18.81
CA LEU A 279 -7.84 5.33 18.69
C LEU A 279 -8.60 4.30 19.52
N ALA A 280 -8.18 3.04 19.54
CA ALA A 280 -8.83 1.95 20.24
C ALA A 280 -8.72 2.06 21.77
N GLN A 281 -7.78 2.84 22.30
CA GLN A 281 -7.61 3.12 23.73
C GLN A 281 -8.47 4.27 24.23
N LEU A 282 -9.03 5.09 23.33
CA LEU A 282 -9.88 6.23 23.71
C LEU A 282 -11.21 5.74 24.29
N PRO A 283 -11.67 6.30 25.44
CA PRO A 283 -12.95 5.92 26.05
C PRO A 283 -14.15 6.06 25.11
N GLU A 284 -14.18 7.09 24.30
CA GLU A 284 -15.25 7.36 23.33
C GLU A 284 -15.32 6.35 22.18
N ASN A 285 -14.31 5.50 22.04
CA ASN A 285 -14.28 4.44 21.03
C ASN A 285 -14.55 3.04 21.62
N GLU A 286 -14.93 2.95 22.88
CA GLU A 286 -15.25 1.67 23.50
C GLU A 286 -16.36 0.94 22.74
N GLY A 287 -16.12 -0.34 22.44
CA GLY A 287 -17.05 -1.20 21.70
C GLY A 287 -17.12 -0.96 20.18
N LYS A 288 -16.42 0.06 19.63
CA LYS A 288 -16.38 0.33 18.19
C LYS A 288 -15.51 -0.67 17.44
N ASN A 289 -15.79 -0.80 16.14
CA ASN A 289 -14.98 -1.56 15.18
C ASN A 289 -14.06 -0.63 14.40
N ILE A 290 -12.76 -0.80 14.57
CA ILE A 290 -11.72 -0.05 13.85
C ILE A 290 -11.10 -0.99 12.82
N VAL A 291 -11.32 -0.71 11.53
CA VAL A 291 -10.73 -1.48 10.43
C VAL A 291 -9.45 -0.81 9.97
N VAL A 292 -8.37 -1.58 9.90
CA VAL A 292 -7.02 -1.11 9.52
C VAL A 292 -6.52 -1.85 8.30
N LEU A 293 -6.04 -1.16 7.27
CA LEU A 293 -5.45 -1.84 6.13
C LEU A 293 -3.95 -2.08 6.34
N LEU A 294 -3.52 -3.35 6.22
CA LEU A 294 -2.13 -3.78 6.27
C LEU A 294 -1.62 -4.04 4.86
N PRO A 295 -0.74 -3.17 4.32
CA PRO A 295 -0.44 -3.13 2.89
C PRO A 295 0.31 -4.34 2.33
N ASP A 296 1.24 -4.94 3.09
CA ASP A 296 2.15 -5.95 2.55
C ASP A 296 2.74 -6.92 3.57
N THR A 297 3.48 -7.93 3.06
CA THR A 297 4.18 -8.93 3.84
C THR A 297 5.46 -8.39 4.49
N GLY A 298 5.78 -8.88 5.68
CA GLY A 298 7.00 -8.56 6.40
C GLY A 298 8.27 -9.20 5.84
N GLU A 299 8.16 -10.25 5.01
CA GLU A 299 9.32 -10.91 4.40
C GLU A 299 10.21 -9.95 3.58
N ARG A 300 9.63 -8.87 3.05
CA ARG A 300 10.35 -7.82 2.33
C ARG A 300 11.21 -6.93 3.23
N TYR A 301 11.12 -7.08 4.53
CA TYR A 301 11.72 -6.22 5.54
C TYR A 301 12.67 -6.95 6.49
N LEU A 302 13.00 -8.23 6.22
CA LEU A 302 13.87 -9.05 7.09
C LEU A 302 15.29 -8.47 7.20
N SER A 303 15.78 -7.78 6.16
CA SER A 303 17.05 -7.06 6.16
C SER A 303 16.90 -5.56 6.46
N THR A 304 15.90 -5.18 7.25
CA THR A 304 15.67 -3.79 7.68
C THR A 304 15.57 -3.70 9.20
N LEU A 305 15.58 -2.48 9.73
CA LEU A 305 15.42 -2.22 11.16
C LEU A 305 14.15 -2.83 11.76
N LEU A 306 13.14 -3.16 10.96
CA LEU A 306 11.91 -3.80 11.46
C LEU A 306 12.21 -5.14 12.13
N TYR A 307 13.07 -5.97 11.51
CA TYR A 307 13.42 -7.31 12.00
C TYR A 307 14.92 -7.48 12.32
N ALA A 308 15.64 -6.38 12.56
CA ALA A 308 16.98 -6.44 13.14
C ALA A 308 16.88 -6.84 14.62
N PHE A 309 17.52 -7.94 14.99
CA PHE A 309 17.65 -8.42 16.36
C PHE A 309 19.12 -8.33 16.78
N GLU A 310 19.37 -8.16 18.08
CA GLU A 310 20.74 -8.04 18.61
C GLU A 310 21.60 -9.27 18.30
N GLU A 311 20.98 -10.45 18.31
CA GLU A 311 21.63 -11.75 18.02
C GLU A 311 22.00 -11.89 16.52
N TYR A 312 21.31 -11.17 15.64
CA TYR A 312 21.48 -11.22 14.19
C TYR A 312 21.51 -9.79 13.63
N PRO A 313 22.62 -9.06 13.83
CA PRO A 313 22.74 -7.67 13.35
C PRO A 313 22.75 -7.61 11.81
N LEU A 314 22.24 -6.51 11.27
CA LEU A 314 22.19 -6.26 9.81
C LEU A 314 23.57 -5.95 9.25
#